data_e02c81bdeedd53fa50aaf1cfbc9cae8c
#
_entry.id   e02c81bdeedd53fa50aaf1cfbc9cae8c
#
_cell.length_a   1.000
_cell.length_b   1.000
_cell.length_c   1.000
_cell.angle_alpha   90.00
_cell.angle_beta   90.00
_cell.angle_gamma   90.00
#
_symmetry.space_group_name_H-M   'P 1'
#
loop_
_entity.id
_entity.type
_entity.pdbx_description
1 polymer ?
#
loop_
_entity_poly.entity_id
_entity_poly.type
_entity_poly.pdbx_seq_one_letter_code
_entity_poly.pdbx_strand_id
1 'polypeptide(L)'
;FGTPKPERLLQRILQVATNPNDLVLDSFLGSGTTAAVAHKMGRRWIGIEMGEHAATHCLPRLQKVIDGEQGGISQAVNWQGGGGFRFMRLGAPIFDADGCIHPEVRFATLAAFVWQQETGTAFDPAHATPGTPHLGTHSVFDSYERLQDGRLEPISPEELPPTRQAPSI
;
A
#
# COMPACT_ATOMS: atom_id res chain seq x y z
N PHE A 1 5.77 2.36 25.31
CA PHE A 1 6.92 2.34 24.40
C PHE A 1 8.01 3.27 24.96
N GLY A 2 9.12 2.68 25.49
CA GLY A 2 10.06 3.43 26.32
C GLY A 2 10.91 4.49 25.60
N THR A 3 11.19 4.34 24.29
CA THR A 3 12.11 5.23 23.57
C THR A 3 11.74 5.36 22.08
N PRO A 4 10.86 6.31 21.71
CA PRO A 4 10.64 6.63 20.30
C PRO A 4 11.96 7.16 19.68
N LYS A 5 12.22 6.82 18.42
CA LYS A 5 13.37 7.36 17.69
C LYS A 5 13.20 8.87 17.51
N PRO A 6 14.29 9.67 17.59
CA PRO A 6 14.22 11.11 17.34
C PRO A 6 13.78 11.41 15.91
N GLU A 7 12.81 12.30 15.72
CA GLU A 7 12.33 12.67 14.37
C GLU A 7 13.43 13.25 13.48
N ARG A 8 14.38 14.00 14.07
CA ARG A 8 15.54 14.55 13.32
C ARG A 8 16.43 13.48 12.68
N LEU A 9 16.55 12.31 13.33
CA LEU A 9 17.29 11.18 12.76
C LEU A 9 16.57 10.64 11.51
N LEU A 10 15.27 10.38 11.63
CA LEU A 10 14.44 9.89 10.51
C LEU A 10 14.37 10.94 9.39
N GLN A 11 14.25 12.22 9.73
CA GLN A 11 14.33 13.31 8.75
C GLN A 11 15.61 13.22 7.90
N ARG A 12 16.76 13.07 8.55
CA ARG A 12 18.04 12.97 7.84
C ARG A 12 18.10 11.75 6.92
N ILE A 13 17.63 10.60 7.41
CA ILE A 13 17.57 9.37 6.60
C ILE A 13 16.68 9.58 5.37
N LEU A 14 15.46 10.08 5.56
CA LEU A 14 14.51 10.28 4.48
C LEU A 14 14.95 11.36 3.48
N GLN A 15 15.65 12.40 3.93
CA GLN A 15 16.22 13.41 3.03
C GLN A 15 17.27 12.84 2.06
N VAL A 16 18.06 11.87 2.54
CA VAL A 16 19.11 11.25 1.72
C VAL A 16 18.56 10.14 0.84
N ALA A 17 17.56 9.38 1.32
CA ALA A 17 17.09 8.16 0.68
C ALA A 17 15.85 8.33 -0.20
N THR A 18 15.13 9.46 -0.10
CA THR A 18 13.82 9.63 -0.78
C THR A 18 13.61 11.04 -1.30
N ASN A 19 12.74 11.15 -2.31
CA ASN A 19 12.18 12.40 -2.82
C ASN A 19 10.76 12.65 -2.30
N PRO A 20 10.20 13.86 -2.43
CA PRO A 20 8.78 14.12 -2.20
C PRO A 20 7.90 13.14 -3.00
N ASN A 21 6.80 12.66 -2.37
CA ASN A 21 5.86 11.66 -2.89
C ASN A 21 6.37 10.22 -3.02
N ASP A 22 7.64 9.93 -2.73
CA ASP A 22 8.11 8.56 -2.65
C ASP A 22 7.37 7.78 -1.56
N LEU A 23 7.33 6.46 -1.72
CA LEU A 23 6.71 5.54 -0.76
C LEU A 23 7.75 5.03 0.24
N VAL A 24 7.50 5.28 1.52
CA VAL A 24 8.32 4.81 2.65
C VAL A 24 7.60 3.63 3.31
N LEU A 25 8.27 2.50 3.44
CA LEU A 25 7.77 1.35 4.18
C LEU A 25 8.55 1.18 5.48
N ASP A 26 7.83 1.06 6.60
CA ASP A 26 8.38 0.63 7.89
C ASP A 26 7.58 -0.57 8.41
N SER A 27 8.17 -1.76 8.32
CA SER A 27 7.54 -3.02 8.72
C SER A 27 7.61 -3.30 10.22
N PHE A 28 8.27 -2.43 10.99
CA PHE A 28 8.37 -2.50 12.45
C PHE A 28 8.15 -1.11 13.06
N LEU A 29 6.98 -0.54 12.78
CA LEU A 29 6.67 0.88 12.97
C LEU A 29 6.85 1.38 14.41
N GLY A 30 6.67 0.52 15.39
CA GLY A 30 6.85 0.84 16.80
C GLY A 30 5.94 1.98 17.26
N SER A 31 6.52 3.12 17.57
CA SER A 31 5.78 4.31 18.01
C SER A 31 5.29 5.23 16.88
N GLY A 32 5.47 4.83 15.61
CA GLY A 32 5.02 5.61 14.46
C GLY A 32 5.92 6.77 14.05
N THR A 33 7.17 6.82 14.50
CA THR A 33 8.06 7.96 14.19
C THR A 33 8.35 8.09 12.71
N THR A 34 8.63 6.97 12.02
CA THR A 34 8.90 6.97 10.58
C THR A 34 7.71 7.50 9.79
N ALA A 35 6.50 7.03 10.09
CA ALA A 35 5.28 7.49 9.44
C ALA A 35 5.01 8.98 9.68
N ALA A 36 5.20 9.44 10.93
CA ALA A 36 5.05 10.86 11.29
C ALA A 36 6.01 11.75 10.50
N VAL A 37 7.29 11.38 10.41
CA VAL A 37 8.30 12.15 9.68
C VAL A 37 8.05 12.11 8.17
N ALA A 38 7.75 10.94 7.62
CA ALA A 38 7.41 10.79 6.21
C ALA A 38 6.22 11.67 5.82
N HIS A 39 5.16 11.67 6.64
CA HIS A 39 3.97 12.49 6.45
C HIS A 39 4.29 14.00 6.46
N LYS A 40 4.99 14.48 7.50
CA LYS A 40 5.42 15.88 7.61
C LYS A 40 6.32 16.34 6.46
N MET A 41 7.05 15.42 5.85
CA MET A 41 7.94 15.69 4.72
C MET A 41 7.29 15.48 3.34
N GLY A 42 5.98 15.19 3.26
CA GLY A 42 5.27 14.99 2.00
C GLY A 42 5.62 13.68 1.28
N ARG A 43 6.00 12.64 2.03
CA ARG A 43 6.18 11.28 1.52
C ARG A 43 4.91 10.48 1.78
N ARG A 44 4.60 9.53 0.89
CA ARG A 44 3.63 8.47 1.18
C ARG A 44 4.29 7.45 2.10
N TRP A 45 3.50 6.75 2.89
CA TRP A 45 4.07 5.76 3.79
C TRP A 45 3.11 4.59 4.04
N ILE A 46 3.70 3.44 4.33
CA ILE A 46 3.06 2.24 4.85
C ILE A 46 3.80 1.86 6.12
N GLY A 47 3.06 1.72 7.21
CA GLY A 47 3.61 1.28 8.49
C GLY A 47 2.93 0.00 8.95
N ILE A 48 3.69 -0.96 9.42
CA ILE A 48 3.20 -2.23 9.96
C ILE A 48 3.65 -2.32 11.42
N GLU A 49 2.70 -2.61 12.30
CA GLU A 49 2.97 -2.84 13.72
C GLU A 49 2.08 -3.98 14.22
N MET A 50 2.71 -5.02 14.74
CA MET A 50 2.02 -6.22 15.18
C MET A 50 1.36 -6.06 16.56
N GLY A 51 1.93 -5.19 17.42
CA GLY A 51 1.50 -5.02 18.79
C GLY A 51 0.37 -4.00 18.97
N GLU A 52 -0.19 -3.95 20.16
CA GLU A 52 -1.17 -2.95 20.60
C GLU A 52 -0.70 -1.49 20.40
N HIS A 53 0.59 -1.30 20.19
CA HIS A 53 1.22 -0.01 19.90
C HIS A 53 0.65 0.65 18.65
N ALA A 54 0.18 -0.12 17.68
CA ALA A 54 -0.50 0.41 16.50
C ALA A 54 -1.69 1.30 16.89
N ALA A 55 -2.53 0.82 17.81
CA ALA A 55 -3.71 1.54 18.27
C ALA A 55 -3.40 2.54 19.39
N THR A 56 -2.51 2.18 20.33
CA THR A 56 -2.30 2.97 21.55
C THR A 56 -1.26 4.07 21.38
N HIS A 57 -0.35 3.98 20.43
CA HIS A 57 0.73 4.92 20.19
C HIS A 57 0.75 5.51 18.79
N CYS A 58 0.73 4.65 17.73
CA CYS A 58 0.83 5.14 16.35
C CYS A 58 -0.40 5.97 15.96
N LEU A 59 -1.60 5.44 16.19
CA LEU A 59 -2.85 6.11 15.83
C LEU A 59 -2.98 7.50 16.47
N PRO A 60 -2.85 7.68 17.80
CA PRO A 60 -2.94 9.01 18.42
C PRO A 60 -1.82 9.96 17.97
N ARG A 61 -0.61 9.43 17.72
CA ARG A 61 0.50 10.24 17.23
C ARG A 61 0.22 10.78 15.84
N LEU A 62 -0.20 9.91 14.91
CA LEU A 62 -0.49 10.29 13.54
C LEU A 62 -1.69 11.25 13.44
N GLN A 63 -2.68 11.08 14.32
CA GLN A 63 -3.77 12.05 14.43
C GLN A 63 -3.26 13.43 14.78
N LYS A 64 -2.38 13.55 15.81
CA LYS A 64 -1.76 14.85 16.17
C LYS A 64 -0.95 15.45 15.02
N VAL A 65 -0.26 14.61 14.23
CA VAL A 65 0.46 15.08 13.03
C VAL A 65 -0.50 15.70 12.03
N ILE A 66 -1.63 15.03 11.74
CA ILE A 66 -2.68 15.55 10.83
C ILE A 66 -3.28 16.84 11.37
N ASP A 67 -3.47 16.92 12.69
CA ASP A 67 -4.02 18.11 13.36
C ASP A 67 -3.01 19.28 13.42
N GLY A 68 -1.80 19.09 12.90
CA GLY A 68 -0.79 20.16 12.79
C GLY A 68 0.07 20.37 14.04
N GLU A 69 0.34 19.31 14.81
CA GLU A 69 1.22 19.44 15.97
C GLU A 69 2.57 20.09 15.60
N GLN A 70 3.08 20.94 16.50
CA GLN A 70 4.34 21.66 16.28
C GLN A 70 5.55 21.01 16.95
N GLY A 71 5.47 19.70 17.23
CA GLY A 71 6.57 18.92 17.81
C GLY A 71 7.57 18.38 16.79
N GLY A 72 8.70 17.89 17.27
CA GLY A 72 9.70 17.20 16.47
C GLY A 72 10.31 18.07 15.37
N ILE A 73 10.08 17.70 14.10
CA ILE A 73 10.59 18.41 12.93
C ILE A 73 9.59 19.41 12.33
N SER A 74 8.41 19.58 12.90
CA SER A 74 7.32 20.38 12.33
C SER A 74 7.75 21.78 11.90
N GLN A 75 8.47 22.49 12.76
CA GLN A 75 8.98 23.81 12.42
C GLN A 75 10.03 23.78 11.32
N ALA A 76 10.91 22.79 11.30
CA ALA A 76 11.99 22.67 10.33
C ALA A 76 11.47 22.40 8.90
N VAL A 77 10.28 21.78 8.77
CA VAL A 77 9.63 21.49 7.49
C VAL A 77 8.40 22.36 7.23
N ASN A 78 8.16 23.38 8.08
CA ASN A 78 7.00 24.26 8.02
C ASN A 78 5.66 23.50 7.96
N TRP A 79 5.52 22.45 8.78
CA TRP A 79 4.32 21.63 8.85
C TRP A 79 3.16 22.40 9.47
N GLN A 80 2.00 22.38 8.81
CA GLN A 80 0.78 23.06 9.27
C GLN A 80 -0.39 22.09 9.48
N GLY A 81 -0.14 20.78 9.34
CA GLY A 81 -1.19 19.79 9.39
C GLY A 81 -1.75 19.41 8.02
N GLY A 82 -2.74 18.56 8.03
CA GLY A 82 -3.46 18.10 6.85
C GLY A 82 -3.10 16.69 6.38
N GLY A 83 -3.70 16.29 5.28
CA GLY A 83 -3.61 14.93 4.77
C GLY A 83 -4.49 13.95 5.54
N GLY A 84 -4.15 12.67 5.47
CA GLY A 84 -4.87 11.60 6.15
C GLY A 84 -4.14 10.27 6.03
N PHE A 85 -4.64 9.26 6.73
CA PHE A 85 -4.15 7.89 6.63
C PHE A 85 -5.30 6.89 6.82
N ARG A 86 -5.06 5.65 6.47
CA ARG A 86 -5.96 4.54 6.75
C ARG A 86 -5.35 3.67 7.83
N PHE A 87 -6.10 3.43 8.90
CA PHE A 87 -5.75 2.45 9.91
C PHE A 87 -6.49 1.15 9.60
N MET A 88 -5.73 0.09 9.37
CA MET A 88 -6.27 -1.21 9.02
C MET A 88 -5.86 -2.26 10.05
N ARG A 89 -6.69 -3.27 10.24
CA ARG A 89 -6.37 -4.47 11.01
C ARG A 89 -6.51 -5.68 10.12
N LEU A 90 -5.74 -6.73 10.42
CA LEU A 90 -5.93 -8.00 9.76
C LEU A 90 -7.32 -8.54 10.10
N GLY A 91 -8.03 -8.97 9.06
CA GLY A 91 -9.28 -9.71 9.20
C GLY A 91 -9.03 -11.21 9.34
N ALA A 92 -10.09 -12.00 9.10
CA ALA A 92 -9.97 -13.44 9.02
C ALA A 92 -8.99 -13.86 7.91
N PRO A 93 -8.20 -14.92 8.09
CA PRO A 93 -7.37 -15.46 7.02
C PRO A 93 -8.25 -15.95 5.86
N ILE A 94 -7.70 -15.96 4.64
CA ILE A 94 -8.44 -16.47 3.46
C ILE A 94 -8.81 -17.94 3.63
N PHE A 95 -7.88 -18.72 4.17
CA PHE A 95 -8.08 -20.16 4.42
C PHE A 95 -8.04 -20.43 5.93
N ASP A 96 -8.86 -21.37 6.36
CA ASP A 96 -8.83 -21.91 7.71
C ASP A 96 -7.69 -22.95 7.89
N ALA A 97 -7.63 -23.58 9.06
CA ALA A 97 -6.61 -24.58 9.38
C ALA A 97 -6.70 -25.85 8.51
N ASP A 98 -7.86 -26.13 7.93
CA ASP A 98 -8.10 -27.29 7.07
C ASP A 98 -7.88 -26.96 5.59
N GLY A 99 -7.50 -25.72 5.28
CA GLY A 99 -7.28 -25.24 3.91
C GLY A 99 -8.57 -24.89 3.16
N CYS A 100 -9.71 -24.83 3.85
CA CYS A 100 -10.97 -24.37 3.30
C CYS A 100 -11.08 -22.85 3.38
N ILE A 101 -11.88 -22.25 2.48
CA ILE A 101 -12.13 -20.81 2.53
C ILE A 101 -12.82 -20.47 3.86
N HIS A 102 -12.23 -19.55 4.61
CA HIS A 102 -12.75 -19.16 5.91
C HIS A 102 -14.15 -18.51 5.76
N PRO A 103 -15.14 -18.89 6.60
CA PRO A 103 -16.54 -18.47 6.43
C PRO A 103 -16.77 -16.95 6.47
N GLU A 104 -15.89 -16.20 7.12
CA GLU A 104 -15.99 -14.74 7.20
C GLU A 104 -15.40 -14.00 5.99
N VAL A 105 -14.76 -14.74 5.06
CA VAL A 105 -14.16 -14.12 3.87
C VAL A 105 -15.25 -13.71 2.89
N ARG A 106 -15.32 -12.44 2.61
CA ARG A 106 -16.26 -11.89 1.63
C ARG A 106 -15.83 -12.21 0.21
N PHE A 107 -16.79 -12.38 -0.69
CA PHE A 107 -16.52 -12.64 -2.11
C PHE A 107 -15.52 -11.65 -2.72
N ALA A 108 -15.66 -10.35 -2.46
CA ALA A 108 -14.74 -9.34 -2.98
C ALA A 108 -13.29 -9.53 -2.51
N THR A 109 -13.09 -10.01 -1.27
CA THR A 109 -11.75 -10.32 -0.74
C THR A 109 -11.17 -11.55 -1.41
N LEU A 110 -11.99 -12.60 -1.61
CA LEU A 110 -11.58 -13.81 -2.32
C LEU A 110 -11.26 -13.51 -3.78
N ALA A 111 -12.11 -12.73 -4.47
CA ALA A 111 -11.90 -12.32 -5.85
C ALA A 111 -10.59 -11.53 -6.01
N ALA A 112 -10.31 -10.59 -5.11
CA ALA A 112 -9.05 -9.85 -5.11
C ALA A 112 -7.84 -10.76 -4.88
N PHE A 113 -7.95 -11.73 -3.97
CA PHE A 113 -6.90 -12.70 -3.72
C PHE A 113 -6.61 -13.56 -4.95
N VAL A 114 -7.65 -14.17 -5.56
CA VAL A 114 -7.49 -15.01 -6.76
C VAL A 114 -6.91 -14.19 -7.91
N TRP A 115 -7.43 -12.98 -8.14
CA TRP A 115 -6.90 -12.09 -9.17
C TRP A 115 -5.42 -11.81 -8.96
N GLN A 116 -5.02 -11.45 -7.75
CA GLN A 116 -3.62 -11.16 -7.41
C GLN A 116 -2.72 -12.39 -7.62
N GLN A 117 -3.18 -13.59 -7.26
CA GLN A 117 -2.39 -14.81 -7.47
C GLN A 117 -2.21 -15.14 -8.96
N GLU A 118 -3.23 -14.91 -9.77
CA GLU A 118 -3.22 -15.26 -11.20
C GLU A 118 -2.55 -14.20 -12.08
N THR A 119 -2.62 -12.92 -11.69
CA THR A 119 -2.18 -11.82 -12.55
C THR A 119 -1.00 -11.03 -12.00
N GLY A 120 -0.73 -11.11 -10.70
CA GLY A 120 0.25 -10.26 -10.01
C GLY A 120 -0.15 -8.78 -9.89
N THR A 121 -1.36 -8.41 -10.31
CA THR A 121 -1.83 -7.02 -10.36
C THR A 121 -2.93 -6.73 -9.35
N ALA A 122 -3.23 -5.44 -9.13
CA ALA A 122 -4.32 -5.03 -8.26
C ALA A 122 -5.68 -5.35 -8.90
N PHE A 123 -6.61 -5.88 -8.10
CA PHE A 123 -7.98 -6.13 -8.51
C PHE A 123 -8.83 -4.86 -8.43
N ASP A 124 -9.68 -4.63 -9.44
CA ASP A 124 -10.70 -3.57 -9.37
C ASP A 124 -11.93 -4.08 -8.60
N PRO A 125 -12.24 -3.53 -7.41
CA PRO A 125 -13.40 -3.96 -6.62
C PRO A 125 -14.74 -3.81 -7.33
N ALA A 126 -14.84 -2.99 -8.35
CA ALA A 126 -16.07 -2.83 -9.15
C ALA A 126 -16.48 -4.14 -9.87
N HIS A 127 -15.52 -5.02 -10.11
CA HIS A 127 -15.77 -6.33 -10.73
C HIS A 127 -16.13 -7.43 -9.72
N ALA A 128 -16.14 -7.15 -8.42
CA ALA A 128 -16.49 -8.11 -7.37
C ALA A 128 -18.00 -8.32 -7.22
N THR A 129 -18.65 -8.83 -8.26
CA THR A 129 -20.09 -9.13 -8.24
C THR A 129 -20.32 -10.61 -7.95
N PRO A 130 -20.92 -10.99 -6.79
CA PRO A 130 -21.22 -12.38 -6.47
C PRO A 130 -22.08 -13.06 -7.56
N GLY A 131 -21.74 -14.30 -7.88
CA GLY A 131 -22.45 -15.07 -8.93
C GLY A 131 -22.01 -14.74 -10.37
N THR A 132 -21.08 -13.83 -10.56
CA THR A 132 -20.46 -13.56 -11.86
C THR A 132 -19.19 -14.42 -11.99
N PRO A 133 -19.11 -15.32 -12.98
CA PRO A 133 -17.97 -16.22 -13.12
C PRO A 133 -16.72 -15.53 -13.67
N HIS A 134 -16.83 -14.32 -14.18
CA HIS A 134 -15.77 -13.55 -14.81
C HIS A 134 -15.36 -12.36 -13.94
N LEU A 135 -14.11 -12.32 -13.50
CA LEU A 135 -13.56 -11.26 -12.65
C LEU A 135 -12.98 -10.09 -13.45
N GLY A 136 -12.72 -10.27 -14.72
CA GLY A 136 -12.10 -9.27 -15.58
C GLY A 136 -11.16 -9.87 -16.61
N THR A 137 -10.45 -9.02 -17.33
CA THR A 137 -9.41 -9.40 -18.29
C THR A 137 -8.08 -8.78 -17.88
N HIS A 138 -7.00 -9.51 -18.10
CA HIS A 138 -5.64 -9.05 -17.84
C HIS A 138 -4.74 -9.36 -19.03
N SER A 139 -3.96 -8.37 -19.48
CA SER A 139 -2.94 -8.59 -20.50
C SER A 139 -1.68 -9.13 -19.82
N VAL A 140 -1.20 -10.27 -20.30
CA VAL A 140 0.05 -10.90 -19.83
C VAL A 140 1.28 -10.43 -20.61
N PHE A 141 1.09 -9.51 -21.55
CA PHE A 141 2.18 -8.99 -22.37
C PHE A 141 2.54 -7.59 -21.94
N ASP A 142 3.84 -7.31 -21.94
CA ASP A 142 4.33 -5.96 -21.76
C ASP A 142 3.82 -5.08 -22.91
N SER A 143 3.37 -3.88 -22.58
CA SER A 143 2.92 -2.91 -23.58
C SER A 143 4.07 -2.26 -24.36
N TYR A 144 5.23 -2.89 -24.39
CA TYR A 144 6.44 -2.37 -25.01
C TYR A 144 7.08 -3.45 -25.90
N GLU A 145 7.43 -3.06 -27.09
CA GLU A 145 8.27 -3.84 -28.01
C GLU A 145 9.72 -3.35 -27.91
N ARG A 146 10.67 -4.29 -27.89
CA ARG A 146 12.08 -3.95 -27.98
C ARG A 146 12.47 -3.85 -29.45
N LEU A 147 12.79 -2.66 -29.91
CA LEU A 147 13.31 -2.42 -31.25
C LEU A 147 14.69 -3.05 -31.45
N GLN A 148 15.10 -3.22 -32.72
CA GLN A 148 16.41 -3.79 -33.09
C GLN A 148 17.60 -2.97 -32.56
N ASP A 149 17.41 -1.68 -32.30
CA ASP A 149 18.42 -0.77 -31.70
C ASP A 149 18.43 -0.83 -30.17
N GLY A 150 17.60 -1.67 -29.55
CA GLY A 150 17.52 -1.86 -28.10
C GLY A 150 16.63 -0.87 -27.35
N ARG A 151 16.01 0.10 -28.03
CA ARG A 151 15.01 0.98 -27.42
C ARG A 151 13.71 0.22 -27.17
N LEU A 152 12.93 0.70 -26.21
CA LEU A 152 11.57 0.23 -25.92
C LEU A 152 10.58 1.24 -26.47
N GLU A 153 9.66 0.82 -27.33
CA GLU A 153 8.53 1.62 -27.77
C GLU A 153 7.20 1.03 -27.28
N PRO A 154 6.23 1.88 -26.91
CA PRO A 154 4.91 1.41 -26.54
C PRO A 154 4.22 0.75 -27.74
N ILE A 155 3.68 -0.44 -27.54
CA ILE A 155 2.89 -1.14 -28.56
C ILE A 155 1.50 -0.51 -28.61
N SER A 156 0.98 -0.25 -29.80
CA SER A 156 -0.39 0.27 -29.91
C SER A 156 -1.40 -0.76 -29.42
N PRO A 157 -2.54 -0.32 -28.83
CA PRO A 157 -3.58 -1.24 -28.36
C PRO A 157 -4.11 -2.21 -29.44
N GLU A 158 -4.00 -1.85 -30.72
CA GLU A 158 -4.44 -2.65 -31.87
C GLU A 158 -3.46 -3.77 -32.22
N GLU A 159 -2.20 -3.65 -31.80
CA GLU A 159 -1.12 -4.62 -32.04
C GLU A 159 -0.91 -5.58 -30.87
N LEU A 160 -1.63 -5.37 -29.76
CA LEU A 160 -1.54 -6.24 -28.61
C LEU A 160 -2.15 -7.62 -28.92
N PRO A 161 -1.47 -8.71 -28.52
CA PRO A 161 -2.04 -10.05 -28.65
C PRO A 161 -3.29 -10.19 -27.76
N PRO A 162 -4.15 -11.17 -28.05
CA PRO A 162 -5.41 -11.34 -27.33
C PRO A 162 -5.17 -11.52 -25.84
N THR A 163 -5.93 -10.76 -25.04
CA THR A 163 -5.91 -10.82 -23.57
C THR A 163 -6.34 -12.19 -23.06
N ARG A 164 -5.63 -12.74 -22.08
CA ARG A 164 -6.12 -13.89 -21.32
C ARG A 164 -7.29 -13.46 -20.43
N GLN A 165 -8.37 -14.22 -20.47
CA GLN A 165 -9.44 -14.09 -19.48
C GLN A 165 -8.93 -14.60 -18.12
N ALA A 166 -9.23 -13.86 -17.04
CA ALA A 166 -8.99 -14.34 -15.71
C ALA A 166 -9.85 -15.59 -15.41
N PRO A 167 -9.37 -16.50 -14.55
CA PRO A 167 -10.11 -17.71 -14.23
C PRO A 167 -11.49 -17.38 -13.63
N SER A 168 -12.44 -18.24 -13.91
CA SER A 168 -13.76 -18.21 -13.28
C SER A 168 -13.67 -18.79 -11.87
N ILE A 169 -14.36 -18.20 -10.91
CA ILE A 169 -14.52 -18.69 -9.54
C ILE A 169 -15.82 -19.45 -9.40
#